data_1e24d2a8630c756772f6235b33fdbada
#
_entry.id   1e24d2a8630c756772f6235b33fdbada
#
_cell.length_a   1.000
_cell.length_b   1.000
_cell.length_c   1.000
_cell.angle_alpha   90.00
_cell.angle_beta   90.00
_cell.angle_gamma   90.00
#
_symmetry.space_group_name_H-M   'P 1'
#
loop_
_entity.id
_entity.type
_entity.pdbx_description
1 polymer ?
#
loop_
_entity_poly.entity_id
_entity_poly.type
_entity_poly.pdbx_seq_one_letter_code
_entity_poly.pdbx_strand_id
1 'polypeptide(L)'
;PQDVYEYYRAADLCFVSSLHDGMNLVAKEFVAARDDDRGVLILSQFTGAARELPEALIVNPYDADQCAAALHMALSMPAVESRDRMRLMRGLVAEFNVYRWAGRMLLDAAGMRRREKVLEKKEEWPKRQA
;
A
#
# COMPACT_ATOMS: atom_id res chain seq x y z
N PRO A 1 12.18 -13.55 -7.95
CA PRO A 1 12.36 -14.95 -8.27
C PRO A 1 11.00 -15.64 -8.26
N GLN A 2 10.79 -16.53 -9.22
CA GLN A 2 9.51 -17.21 -9.45
C GLN A 2 9.04 -17.99 -8.21
N ASP A 3 9.99 -18.56 -7.48
CA ASP A 3 9.77 -19.35 -6.27
C ASP A 3 9.01 -18.57 -5.16
N VAL A 4 9.23 -17.26 -5.03
CA VAL A 4 8.56 -16.44 -4.00
C VAL A 4 7.05 -16.34 -4.25
N TYR A 5 6.65 -16.25 -5.51
CA TYR A 5 5.22 -16.21 -5.86
C TYR A 5 4.52 -17.55 -5.58
N GLU A 6 5.23 -18.65 -5.71
CA GLU A 6 4.68 -19.98 -5.36
C GLU A 6 4.43 -20.07 -3.84
N TYR A 7 5.33 -19.53 -3.00
CA TYR A 7 5.11 -19.42 -1.56
C TYR A 7 3.92 -18.51 -1.23
N TYR A 8 3.80 -17.36 -1.89
CA TYR A 8 2.65 -16.48 -1.69
C TYR A 8 1.32 -17.18 -2.04
N ARG A 9 1.31 -18.01 -3.08
CA ARG A 9 0.11 -18.76 -3.50
C ARG A 9 -0.21 -19.92 -2.57
N ALA A 10 0.78 -20.52 -1.95
CA ALA A 10 0.61 -21.66 -1.02
C ALA A 10 0.23 -21.20 0.41
N ALA A 11 0.52 -19.97 0.78
CA ALA A 11 0.32 -19.48 2.14
C ALA A 11 -1.17 -19.16 2.43
N ASP A 12 -1.66 -19.51 3.61
CA ASP A 12 -3.00 -19.16 4.08
C ASP A 12 -3.09 -17.69 4.51
N LEU A 13 -1.98 -17.12 4.96
CA LEU A 13 -1.87 -15.71 5.33
C LEU A 13 -0.45 -15.18 5.07
N CYS A 14 -0.35 -13.85 4.96
CA CYS A 14 0.91 -13.13 4.95
C CYS A 14 0.93 -12.13 6.10
N PHE A 15 1.95 -12.23 6.98
CA PHE A 15 2.12 -11.31 8.10
C PHE A 15 3.34 -10.40 7.86
N VAL A 16 3.06 -9.13 7.64
CA VAL A 16 4.06 -8.08 7.43
C VAL A 16 4.18 -7.24 8.68
N SER A 17 5.20 -7.51 9.50
CA SER A 17 5.45 -6.88 10.80
C SER A 17 6.51 -5.77 10.76
N SER A 18 6.71 -5.12 9.62
CA SER A 18 7.71 -4.05 9.47
C SER A 18 7.50 -2.94 10.48
N LEU A 19 8.58 -2.52 11.16
CA LEU A 19 8.54 -1.46 12.14
C LEU A 19 8.54 -0.06 11.50
N HIS A 20 9.11 0.04 10.29
CA HIS A 20 9.10 1.24 9.45
C HIS A 20 9.35 0.83 8.00
N ASP A 21 8.43 1.19 7.11
CA ASP A 21 8.55 0.89 5.68
C ASP A 21 7.71 1.90 4.87
N GLY A 22 8.36 2.60 3.96
CA GLY A 22 7.72 3.66 3.18
C GLY A 22 6.66 3.17 2.19
N MET A 23 6.78 1.94 1.68
CA MET A 23 5.85 1.40 0.66
C MET A 23 5.36 0.00 1.02
N ASN A 24 6.26 -0.92 1.25
CA ASN A 24 6.09 -2.35 1.43
C ASN A 24 5.57 -3.07 0.17
N LEU A 25 6.51 -3.45 -0.69
CA LEU A 25 6.21 -4.22 -1.90
C LEU A 25 5.73 -5.65 -1.59
N VAL A 26 6.21 -6.27 -0.51
CA VAL A 26 5.84 -7.63 -0.10
C VAL A 26 4.31 -7.77 0.05
N ALA A 27 3.67 -6.81 0.70
CA ALA A 27 2.21 -6.81 0.85
C ALA A 27 1.50 -6.76 -0.51
N LYS A 28 1.98 -5.90 -1.43
CA LYS A 28 1.41 -5.77 -2.77
C LYS A 28 1.67 -7.00 -3.64
N GLU A 29 2.87 -7.58 -3.55
CA GLU A 29 3.24 -8.81 -4.25
C GLU A 29 2.39 -10.00 -3.79
N PHE A 30 2.19 -10.15 -2.46
CA PHE A 30 1.30 -11.16 -1.93
C PHE A 30 -0.11 -11.02 -2.50
N VAL A 31 -0.71 -9.83 -2.41
CA VAL A 31 -2.04 -9.57 -2.94
C VAL A 31 -2.12 -9.83 -4.44
N ALA A 32 -1.13 -9.40 -5.21
CA ALA A 32 -1.08 -9.62 -6.66
C ALA A 32 -0.96 -11.10 -7.04
N ALA A 33 -0.24 -11.89 -6.23
CA ALA A 33 -0.02 -13.32 -6.47
C ALA A 33 -1.28 -14.18 -6.20
N ARG A 34 -2.27 -13.66 -5.45
CA ARG A 34 -3.48 -14.40 -5.04
C ARG A 34 -4.59 -14.30 -6.08
N ASP A 35 -4.35 -14.84 -7.27
CA ASP A 35 -5.34 -14.92 -8.35
C ASP A 35 -6.54 -15.85 -8.04
N ASP A 36 -6.40 -16.66 -6.98
CA ASP A 36 -7.46 -17.50 -6.40
C ASP A 36 -8.38 -16.74 -5.42
N ASP A 37 -8.11 -15.45 -5.18
CA ASP A 37 -8.79 -14.58 -4.20
C ASP A 37 -8.78 -15.16 -2.77
N ARG A 38 -7.79 -15.99 -2.40
CA ARG A 38 -7.64 -16.59 -1.07
C ARG A 38 -6.52 -15.93 -0.27
N GLY A 39 -6.49 -16.23 1.03
CA GLY A 39 -5.46 -15.76 1.94
C GLY A 39 -5.83 -14.44 2.60
N VAL A 40 -5.19 -14.19 3.73
CA VAL A 40 -5.39 -12.98 4.54
C VAL A 40 -4.09 -12.22 4.68
N LEU A 41 -4.13 -10.91 4.49
CA LEU A 41 -3.00 -10.03 4.75
C LEU A 41 -3.13 -9.41 6.13
N ILE A 42 -2.11 -9.60 6.97
CA ILE A 42 -1.91 -8.86 8.22
C ILE A 42 -0.77 -7.88 7.99
N LEU A 43 -1.00 -6.60 8.25
CA LEU A 43 -0.10 -5.55 7.82
C LEU A 43 0.17 -4.56 8.96
N SER A 44 1.45 -4.26 9.18
CA SER A 44 1.86 -3.22 10.13
C SER A 44 1.31 -1.85 9.74
N GLN A 45 0.76 -1.12 10.71
CA GLN A 45 0.31 0.26 10.56
C GLN A 45 1.44 1.23 10.17
N PHE A 46 2.70 0.84 10.34
CA PHE A 46 3.88 1.66 10.03
C PHE A 46 4.39 1.44 8.59
N THR A 47 3.63 0.74 7.76
CA THR A 47 3.90 0.61 6.33
C THR A 47 3.06 1.60 5.52
N GLY A 48 3.62 2.12 4.43
CA GLY A 48 2.87 2.96 3.48
C GLY A 48 1.68 2.22 2.88
N ALA A 49 1.84 0.91 2.63
CA ALA A 49 0.80 0.04 2.09
C ALA A 49 -0.45 -0.06 2.99
N ALA A 50 -0.34 0.18 4.31
CA ALA A 50 -1.48 0.16 5.23
C ALA A 50 -2.56 1.19 4.88
N ARG A 51 -2.18 2.30 4.24
CA ARG A 51 -3.11 3.33 3.76
C ARG A 51 -3.75 2.99 2.42
N GLU A 52 -3.11 2.11 1.66
CA GLU A 52 -3.54 1.73 0.32
C GLU A 52 -4.34 0.43 0.29
N LEU A 53 -4.18 -0.42 1.32
CA LEU A 53 -4.81 -1.73 1.46
C LEU A 53 -5.65 -1.80 2.76
N PRO A 54 -6.76 -1.06 2.84
CA PRO A 54 -7.56 -0.94 4.06
C PRO A 54 -8.26 -2.24 4.48
N GLU A 55 -8.41 -3.19 3.55
CA GLU A 55 -9.01 -4.50 3.82
C GLU A 55 -8.04 -5.50 4.49
N ALA A 56 -6.77 -5.15 4.64
CA ALA A 56 -5.83 -5.92 5.45
C ALA A 56 -6.17 -5.79 6.94
N LEU A 57 -5.77 -6.79 7.73
CA LEU A 57 -5.82 -6.69 9.20
C LEU A 57 -4.65 -5.81 9.66
N ILE A 58 -4.94 -4.57 9.99
CA ILE A 58 -3.91 -3.59 10.37
C ILE A 58 -3.58 -3.76 11.85
N VAL A 59 -2.28 -3.91 12.15
CA VAL A 59 -1.79 -4.14 13.51
C VAL A 59 -0.65 -3.20 13.88
N ASN A 60 -0.50 -2.96 15.18
CA ASN A 60 0.70 -2.39 15.73
C ASN A 60 1.71 -3.53 16.01
N PRO A 61 2.85 -3.61 15.31
CA PRO A 61 3.81 -4.70 15.48
C PRO A 61 4.52 -4.70 16.84
N TYR A 62 4.40 -3.61 17.61
CA TYR A 62 4.89 -3.55 19.00
C TYR A 62 3.89 -4.11 20.02
N ASP A 63 2.65 -4.39 19.61
CA ASP A 63 1.60 -4.95 20.45
C ASP A 63 1.44 -6.45 20.11
N ALA A 64 2.05 -7.29 20.94
CA ALA A 64 2.03 -8.74 20.75
C ALA A 64 0.62 -9.33 20.85
N ASP A 65 -0.22 -8.78 21.73
CA ASP A 65 -1.59 -9.26 21.92
C ASP A 65 -2.46 -8.93 20.71
N GLN A 66 -2.31 -7.73 20.15
CA GLN A 66 -2.97 -7.33 18.92
C GLN A 66 -2.52 -8.20 17.73
N CYS A 67 -1.23 -8.48 17.62
CA CYS A 67 -0.69 -9.37 16.58
C CYS A 67 -1.23 -10.80 16.72
N ALA A 68 -1.28 -11.34 17.94
CA ALA A 68 -1.84 -12.67 18.20
C ALA A 68 -3.34 -12.73 17.87
N ALA A 69 -4.11 -11.72 18.24
CA ALA A 69 -5.53 -11.62 17.92
C ALA A 69 -5.77 -11.56 16.41
N ALA A 70 -4.95 -10.79 15.67
CA ALA A 70 -5.03 -10.71 14.22
C ALA A 70 -4.68 -12.04 13.53
N LEU A 71 -3.65 -12.76 14.01
CA LEU A 71 -3.32 -14.10 13.54
C LEU A 71 -4.47 -15.09 13.78
N HIS A 72 -5.04 -15.08 14.98
CA HIS A 72 -6.20 -15.92 15.29
C HIS A 72 -7.40 -15.58 14.37
N MET A 73 -7.69 -14.31 14.18
CA MET A 73 -8.75 -13.85 13.29
C MET A 73 -8.49 -14.30 11.84
N ALA A 74 -7.27 -14.16 11.34
CA ALA A 74 -6.91 -14.56 9.99
C ALA A 74 -7.09 -16.05 9.74
N LEU A 75 -6.67 -16.89 10.69
CA LEU A 75 -6.79 -18.36 10.61
C LEU A 75 -8.22 -18.87 10.76
N SER A 76 -9.07 -18.13 11.47
CA SER A 76 -10.49 -18.48 11.68
C SER A 76 -11.45 -17.73 10.75
N MET A 77 -10.95 -16.89 9.86
CA MET A 77 -11.77 -16.06 8.98
C MET A 77 -12.60 -16.92 8.01
N PRO A 78 -13.91 -16.66 7.89
CA PRO A 78 -14.73 -17.35 6.90
C PRO A 78 -14.20 -17.15 5.48
N ALA A 79 -14.22 -18.22 4.67
CA ALA A 79 -13.69 -18.19 3.31
C ALA A 79 -14.36 -17.13 2.40
N VAL A 80 -15.60 -16.77 2.67
CA VAL A 80 -16.32 -15.72 1.94
C VAL A 80 -15.71 -14.36 2.26
N GLU A 81 -15.51 -14.06 3.53
CA GLU A 81 -14.90 -12.80 3.98
C GLU A 81 -13.46 -12.64 3.47
N SER A 82 -12.65 -13.69 3.60
CA SER A 82 -11.27 -13.70 3.09
C SER A 82 -11.23 -13.39 1.58
N ARG A 83 -12.13 -14.00 0.80
CA ARG A 83 -12.21 -13.74 -0.65
C ARG A 83 -12.65 -12.33 -0.98
N ASP A 84 -13.63 -11.80 -0.29
CA ASP A 84 -14.12 -10.44 -0.55
C ASP A 84 -13.04 -9.40 -0.24
N ARG A 85 -12.35 -9.53 0.89
CA ARG A 85 -11.21 -8.68 1.26
C ARG A 85 -10.08 -8.76 0.23
N MET A 86 -9.68 -9.98 -0.17
CA MET A 86 -8.60 -10.18 -1.15
C MET A 86 -8.97 -9.59 -2.50
N ARG A 87 -10.20 -9.78 -2.97
CA ARG A 87 -10.69 -9.23 -4.24
C ARG A 87 -10.65 -7.71 -4.26
N LEU A 88 -11.06 -7.06 -3.18
CA LEU A 88 -11.00 -5.60 -3.05
C LEU A 88 -9.56 -5.10 -3.08
N MET A 89 -8.65 -5.72 -2.30
CA MET A 89 -7.23 -5.36 -2.31
C MET A 89 -6.59 -5.58 -3.68
N ARG A 90 -6.90 -6.66 -4.39
CA ARG A 90 -6.41 -6.92 -5.75
C ARG A 90 -6.87 -5.84 -6.73
N GLY A 91 -8.12 -5.41 -6.63
CA GLY A 91 -8.63 -4.28 -7.41
C GLY A 91 -7.83 -3.01 -7.18
N LEU A 92 -7.52 -2.69 -5.94
CA LEU A 92 -6.69 -1.53 -5.58
C LEU A 92 -5.26 -1.66 -6.12
N VAL A 93 -4.61 -2.81 -5.96
CA VAL A 93 -3.25 -3.04 -6.46
C VAL A 93 -3.20 -2.93 -7.98
N ALA A 94 -4.20 -3.45 -8.70
CA ALA A 94 -4.29 -3.33 -10.16
C ALA A 94 -4.51 -1.89 -10.62
N GLU A 95 -5.31 -1.12 -9.88
CA GLU A 95 -5.60 0.28 -10.19
C GLU A 95 -4.40 1.19 -9.87
N PHE A 96 -3.76 1.00 -8.70
CA PHE A 96 -2.62 1.80 -8.24
C PHE A 96 -1.27 1.19 -8.65
N ASN A 97 -1.15 0.84 -9.94
CA ASN A 97 0.08 0.29 -10.51
C ASN A 97 1.19 1.36 -10.67
N VAL A 98 2.39 0.89 -11.06
CA VAL A 98 3.58 1.73 -11.24
C VAL A 98 3.36 2.88 -12.24
N TYR A 99 2.56 2.69 -13.26
CA TYR A 99 2.27 3.72 -14.27
C TYR A 99 1.44 4.86 -13.69
N ARG A 100 0.44 4.56 -12.87
CA ARG A 100 -0.35 5.57 -12.18
C ARG A 100 0.49 6.33 -11.16
N TRP A 101 1.36 5.62 -10.41
CA TRP A 101 2.30 6.24 -9.48
C TRP A 101 3.26 7.20 -10.20
N ALA A 102 3.89 6.77 -11.31
CA ALA A 102 4.77 7.60 -12.13
C ALA A 102 4.04 8.82 -12.70
N GLY A 103 2.82 8.63 -13.21
CA GLY A 103 1.98 9.71 -13.72
C GLY A 103 1.67 10.76 -12.64
N ARG A 104 1.32 10.31 -11.43
CA ARG A 104 1.04 11.19 -10.29
C ARG A 104 2.28 11.98 -9.87
N MET A 105 3.44 11.32 -9.79
CA MET A 105 4.72 11.97 -9.47
C MET A 105 5.08 13.05 -10.50
N LEU A 106 4.87 12.80 -11.79
CA LEU A 106 5.10 13.79 -12.85
C LEU A 106 4.14 14.99 -12.74
N LEU A 107 2.88 14.76 -12.41
CA LEU A 107 1.89 15.84 -12.19
C LEU A 107 2.26 16.70 -10.98
N ASP A 108 2.69 16.08 -9.88
CA ASP A 108 3.12 16.79 -8.68
C ASP A 108 4.37 17.63 -8.95
N ALA A 109 5.36 17.08 -9.66
CA ALA A 109 6.57 17.79 -10.08
C ALA A 109 6.24 18.99 -11.00
N ALA A 110 5.31 18.82 -11.93
CA ALA A 110 4.85 19.91 -12.79
C ALA A 110 4.12 21.00 -12.00
N GLY A 111 3.32 20.61 -10.99
CA GLY A 111 2.64 21.51 -10.06
C GLY A 111 3.62 22.35 -9.25
N MET A 112 4.69 21.73 -8.74
CA MET A 112 5.75 22.44 -8.00
C MET A 112 6.47 23.48 -8.87
N ARG A 113 6.90 23.12 -10.08
CA ARG A 113 7.54 24.04 -11.03
C ARG A 113 6.63 25.22 -11.39
N ARG A 114 5.33 24.98 -11.50
CA ARG A 114 4.35 26.06 -11.76
C ARG A 114 4.24 27.03 -10.58
N ARG A 115 4.27 26.53 -9.36
CA ARG A 115 4.26 27.37 -8.14
C ARG A 115 5.53 28.21 -8.02
N GLU A 116 6.71 27.64 -8.26
CA GLU A 116 7.99 28.35 -8.28
C GLU A 116 7.97 29.50 -9.28
N LYS A 117 7.55 29.27 -10.52
CA LYS A 117 7.44 30.31 -11.55
C LYS A 117 6.46 31.45 -11.18
N VAL A 118 5.39 31.13 -10.44
CA VAL A 118 4.44 32.16 -9.96
C VAL A 118 5.06 32.99 -8.84
N LEU A 119 5.84 32.36 -7.94
CA LEU A 119 6.54 33.07 -6.87
C LEU A 119 7.65 33.97 -7.42
N GLU A 120 8.46 33.49 -8.34
CA GLU A 120 9.49 34.29 -9.04
C GLU A 120 8.88 35.53 -9.71
N LYS A 121 7.76 35.38 -10.44
CA LYS A 121 7.05 36.49 -11.04
C LYS A 121 6.50 37.51 -10.03
N LYS A 122 6.09 37.04 -8.85
CA LYS A 122 5.62 37.94 -7.78
C LYS A 122 6.75 38.75 -7.17
N GLU A 123 7.95 38.17 -7.06
CA GLU A 123 9.14 38.87 -6.55
C GLU A 123 9.71 39.89 -7.57
N GLU A 124 9.53 39.66 -8.87
CA GLU A 124 9.96 40.56 -9.94
C GLU A 124 8.98 41.75 -10.15
N TRP A 125 7.69 41.60 -9.75
CA TRP A 125 6.66 42.59 -9.99
C TRP A 125 6.96 43.99 -9.39
N PRO A 126 7.47 44.12 -8.15
CA PRO A 126 7.80 45.42 -7.57
C PRO A 126 8.97 46.12 -8.26
N LYS A 127 9.91 45.36 -8.86
CA LYS A 127 11.13 45.87 -9.50
C LYS A 127 10.89 46.50 -10.87
N ARG A 128 9.75 46.23 -11.51
CA ARG A 128 9.38 46.80 -12.83
C ARG A 128 8.60 48.08 -12.76
N GLN A 129 8.18 48.52 -11.56
CA GLN A 129 7.43 49.74 -11.36
C GLN A 129 8.24 50.87 -10.68
N ALA A 130 9.49 50.57 -10.34
CA ALA A 130 10.46 51.54 -9.86
C ALA A 130 11.38 52.02 -11.00
#